data_b16f4c9be469a8e9e0cb4ba9845d9e15
#
_entry.id   b16f4c9be469a8e9e0cb4ba9845d9e15
#
_cell.length_a   1.000
_cell.length_b   1.000
_cell.length_c   1.000
_cell.angle_alpha   90.00
_cell.angle_beta   90.00
_cell.angle_gamma   90.00
#
_symmetry.space_group_name_H-M   'P 1'
#
loop_
_entity.id
_entity.type
_entity.pdbx_description
1 polymer ?
#
loop_
_entity_poly.entity_id
_entity_poly.type
_entity_poly.pdbx_seq_one_letter_code
_entity_poly.pdbx_strand_id
1 'polypeptide(L)'
;MSPKRAPSAPPELPGYEYVSLLGSGGFADVFLYQQLLPSRQVAIKVLLPDAVNRELIENFRHEANVMAQLSTHPSIVTIYGAAVAPDGRPYLAMEYCSKPNLGVRYRRDRFAVPEVLSLGVQIAGAVETAHRAGILHRDIKPANILVTAYNRPALTDFGIATSSGGADDASGMSIPWSPPEAFQDPPRSTPASDVFSLAATLSTLLAGRTPFELPGGSNTSVDLIDRIQRGEISPLARHDVPPRLEAVLASAMDPDPSRRYATAMAFGRALQQVEAEMALPVTPLDVLDDSLDAGAVDEEDGGATRIRGVVSIDPHAGEPAPAMPAGAVAPDATIRRPRPGQAAGAPAPAAVPEPEAPAPDRRRRTIASAVGAGLVVLVGGGIVWLAVAGSAPSQPPANPSQTIAAPAAPQRPPAPINVTGTVEGDSVTFTWVNAQPQAGDSFRYRYEPSDADPTIATAAGETVTVQRDSDGESCILVTLVRSDGRQSNDAKGCVDG
;
A
#
# COMPACT_ATOMS: atom_id res chain seq x y z
N MET A 1 -19.68 -2.72 11.52
CA MET A 1 -18.62 -1.68 11.52
C MET A 1 -18.08 -1.61 12.94
N SER A 2 -16.88 -2.12 13.17
CA SER A 2 -16.21 -1.95 14.46
C SER A 2 -16.05 -0.45 14.77
N PRO A 3 -16.22 -0.01 16.03
CA PRO A 3 -16.08 1.39 16.40
C PRO A 3 -14.64 1.85 16.03
N LYS A 4 -14.52 2.94 15.27
CA LYS A 4 -13.22 3.54 14.99
C LYS A 4 -12.55 3.90 16.33
N ARG A 5 -11.32 3.41 16.52
CA ARG A 5 -10.48 3.80 17.66
C ARG A 5 -10.34 5.34 17.72
N ALA A 6 -10.32 5.90 18.91
CA ALA A 6 -9.95 7.30 19.10
C ALA A 6 -8.48 7.51 18.67
N PRO A 7 -8.15 8.60 17.96
CA PRO A 7 -6.76 8.91 17.62
C PRO A 7 -5.91 9.09 18.88
N SER A 8 -4.62 8.73 18.78
CA SER A 8 -3.66 9.02 19.85
C SER A 8 -3.36 10.52 19.93
N ALA A 9 -2.84 10.97 21.07
CA ALA A 9 -2.34 12.33 21.18
C ALA A 9 -1.14 12.53 20.22
N PRO A 10 -1.05 13.68 19.51
CA PRO A 10 0.11 13.98 18.68
C PRO A 10 1.36 14.12 19.55
N PRO A 11 2.50 13.50 19.17
CA PRO A 11 3.75 13.64 19.93
C PRO A 11 4.33 15.06 19.80
N GLU A 12 5.00 15.52 20.85
CA GLU A 12 5.85 16.71 20.75
C GLU A 12 7.14 16.36 20.01
N LEU A 13 7.41 17.01 18.89
CA LEU A 13 8.56 16.73 18.03
C LEU A 13 9.46 17.95 17.92
N PRO A 14 10.75 17.87 18.31
CA PRO A 14 11.69 18.98 18.16
C PRO A 14 11.79 19.43 16.69
N GLY A 15 11.59 20.72 16.43
CA GLY A 15 11.65 21.29 15.08
C GLY A 15 10.36 21.15 14.26
N TYR A 16 9.26 20.68 14.88
CA TYR A 16 7.95 20.56 14.26
C TYR A 16 6.85 21.13 15.16
N GLU A 17 5.86 21.78 14.58
CA GLU A 17 4.67 22.28 15.27
C GLU A 17 3.44 21.50 14.77
N TYR A 18 2.66 20.95 15.70
CA TYR A 18 1.42 20.23 15.35
C TYR A 18 0.38 21.16 14.73
N VAL A 19 -0.27 20.71 13.65
CA VAL A 19 -1.33 21.46 12.97
C VAL A 19 -2.67 20.74 13.11
N SER A 20 -2.77 19.48 12.65
CA SER A 20 -4.03 18.73 12.68
C SER A 20 -3.83 17.24 12.50
N LEU A 21 -4.88 16.44 12.77
CA LEU A 21 -4.94 15.02 12.43
C LEU A 21 -5.32 14.87 10.94
N LEU A 22 -4.56 14.09 10.18
CA LEU A 22 -4.86 13.73 8.78
C LEU A 22 -5.62 12.41 8.67
N GLY A 23 -5.28 11.42 9.50
CA GLY A 23 -5.92 10.12 9.47
C GLY A 23 -5.55 9.24 10.65
N SER A 24 -6.37 8.20 10.90
CA SER A 24 -6.16 7.23 11.96
C SER A 24 -6.34 5.83 11.40
N GLY A 25 -5.35 4.96 11.59
CA GLY A 25 -5.31 3.57 11.13
C GLY A 25 -5.21 2.57 12.28
N GLY A 26 -5.10 1.28 11.95
CA GLY A 26 -4.99 0.19 12.94
C GLY A 26 -3.69 0.25 13.75
N PHE A 27 -2.57 0.60 13.11
CA PHE A 27 -1.23 0.55 13.70
C PHE A 27 -0.56 1.91 13.85
N ALA A 28 -1.06 2.95 13.16
CA ALA A 28 -0.48 4.28 13.16
C ALA A 28 -1.54 5.37 12.99
N ASP A 29 -1.24 6.56 13.51
CA ASP A 29 -1.95 7.79 13.21
C ASP A 29 -1.08 8.69 12.33
N VAL A 30 -1.70 9.46 11.43
CA VAL A 30 -1.02 10.40 10.55
C VAL A 30 -1.46 11.80 10.91
N PHE A 31 -0.49 12.66 11.23
CA PHE A 31 -0.70 14.04 11.63
C PHE A 31 -0.06 15.01 10.63
N LEU A 32 -0.64 16.18 10.48
CA LEU A 32 -0.03 17.31 9.81
C LEU A 32 0.80 18.11 10.81
N TYR A 33 2.06 18.36 10.43
CA TYR A 33 2.96 19.24 11.17
C TYR A 33 3.52 20.31 10.25
N GLN A 34 3.85 21.46 10.85
CA GLN A 34 4.71 22.47 10.25
C GLN A 34 6.15 22.21 10.68
N GLN A 35 7.01 21.79 9.74
CA GLN A 35 8.46 21.74 9.97
C GLN A 35 8.99 23.19 10.01
N LEU A 36 9.81 23.52 11.01
CA LEU A 36 10.30 24.88 11.23
C LEU A 36 11.50 25.21 10.32
N LEU A 37 12.43 24.24 10.16
CA LEU A 37 13.62 24.41 9.31
C LEU A 37 13.96 23.12 8.57
N PRO A 38 13.90 23.10 7.21
CA PRO A 38 13.30 24.15 6.35
C PRO A 38 11.80 24.27 6.62
N SER A 39 11.22 25.48 6.44
CA SER A 39 9.81 25.75 6.70
C SER A 39 8.95 25.11 5.63
N ARG A 40 8.16 24.06 6.01
CA ARG A 40 7.21 23.37 5.13
C ARG A 40 6.21 22.54 5.93
N GLN A 41 5.06 22.25 5.33
CA GLN A 41 4.11 21.28 5.86
C GLN A 41 4.57 19.86 5.55
N VAL A 42 4.46 18.96 6.53
CA VAL A 42 4.83 17.55 6.43
C VAL A 42 3.74 16.67 7.02
N ALA A 43 3.52 15.49 6.45
CA ALA A 43 2.72 14.45 7.07
C ALA A 43 3.64 13.59 7.95
N ILE A 44 3.22 13.37 9.19
CA ILE A 44 3.99 12.53 10.15
C ILE A 44 3.13 11.33 10.53
N LYS A 45 3.57 10.13 10.12
CA LYS A 45 2.98 8.83 10.47
C LYS A 45 3.64 8.36 11.77
N VAL A 46 2.85 8.19 12.83
CA VAL A 46 3.31 7.83 14.18
C VAL A 46 2.74 6.47 14.56
N LEU A 47 3.57 5.53 14.99
CA LEU A 47 3.12 4.24 15.49
C LEU A 47 2.36 4.39 16.81
N LEU A 48 1.35 3.53 17.01
CA LEU A 48 0.56 3.52 18.23
C LEU A 48 1.35 2.94 19.41
N PRO A 49 1.20 3.48 20.61
CA PRO A 49 1.91 2.99 21.80
C PRO A 49 1.67 1.49 22.08
N ASP A 50 0.42 1.06 21.96
CA ASP A 50 -0.01 -0.32 22.23
C ASP A 50 0.44 -1.32 21.15
N ALA A 51 0.82 -0.82 19.98
CA ALA A 51 1.32 -1.62 18.87
C ALA A 51 2.86 -1.73 18.85
N VAL A 52 3.58 -1.00 19.68
CA VAL A 52 5.06 -0.95 19.70
C VAL A 52 5.61 -2.25 20.27
N ASN A 53 5.90 -3.20 19.39
CA ASN A 53 6.72 -4.38 19.69
C ASN A 53 7.98 -4.35 18.79
N ARG A 54 8.97 -5.20 19.10
CA ARG A 54 10.25 -5.23 18.37
C ARG A 54 10.05 -5.47 16.86
N GLU A 55 9.19 -6.42 16.52
CA GLU A 55 8.89 -6.78 15.12
C GLU A 55 8.26 -5.61 14.35
N LEU A 56 7.29 -4.91 14.94
CA LEU A 56 6.65 -3.76 14.30
C LEU A 56 7.63 -2.59 14.11
N ILE A 57 8.54 -2.36 15.06
CA ILE A 57 9.59 -1.35 14.91
C ILE A 57 10.54 -1.69 13.77
N GLU A 58 10.95 -2.95 13.65
CA GLU A 58 11.82 -3.42 12.57
C GLU A 58 11.12 -3.30 11.21
N ASN A 59 9.85 -3.72 11.12
CA ASN A 59 9.03 -3.56 9.92
C ASN A 59 8.87 -2.09 9.54
N PHE A 60 8.61 -1.21 10.51
CA PHE A 60 8.52 0.23 10.27
C PHE A 60 9.84 0.84 9.77
N ARG A 61 10.98 0.44 10.35
CA ARG A 61 12.30 0.87 9.87
C ARG A 61 12.58 0.38 8.45
N HIS A 62 12.20 -0.87 8.17
CA HIS A 62 12.35 -1.44 6.84
C HIS A 62 11.47 -0.68 5.82
N GLU A 63 10.19 -0.44 6.12
CA GLU A 63 9.30 0.39 5.31
C GLU A 63 9.91 1.78 5.03
N ALA A 64 10.42 2.45 6.08
CA ALA A 64 11.06 3.76 5.95
C ALA A 64 12.27 3.74 5.01
N ASN A 65 13.16 2.73 5.14
CA ASN A 65 14.33 2.59 4.30
C ASN A 65 13.98 2.31 2.83
N VAL A 66 13.01 1.42 2.60
CA VAL A 66 12.48 1.09 1.28
C VAL A 66 11.88 2.32 0.61
N MET A 67 10.98 3.01 1.30
CA MET A 67 10.37 4.23 0.76
C MET A 67 11.40 5.32 0.50
N ALA A 68 12.45 5.45 1.34
CA ALA A 68 13.51 6.43 1.13
C ALA A 68 14.30 6.14 -0.15
N GLN A 69 14.62 4.88 -0.43
CA GLN A 69 15.29 4.47 -1.68
C GLN A 69 14.44 4.77 -2.92
N LEU A 70 13.12 4.58 -2.83
CA LEU A 70 12.17 4.78 -3.92
C LEU A 70 11.67 6.23 -4.04
N SER A 71 11.97 7.10 -3.08
CA SER A 71 11.38 8.45 -2.95
C SER A 71 11.81 9.44 -4.03
N THR A 72 12.79 9.09 -4.88
CA THR A 72 13.16 9.86 -6.06
C THR A 72 12.17 9.70 -7.23
N HIS A 73 11.33 8.67 -7.18
CA HIS A 73 10.32 8.45 -8.21
C HIS A 73 9.16 9.45 -8.07
N PRO A 74 8.73 10.13 -9.16
CA PRO A 74 7.74 11.22 -9.08
C PRO A 74 6.32 10.78 -8.67
N SER A 75 6.04 9.47 -8.71
CA SER A 75 4.75 8.88 -8.29
C SER A 75 4.87 7.98 -7.06
N ILE A 76 5.89 8.22 -6.21
CA ILE A 76 6.04 7.65 -4.87
C ILE A 76 6.17 8.80 -3.88
N VAL A 77 5.49 8.69 -2.73
CA VAL A 77 5.54 9.72 -1.68
C VAL A 77 6.97 9.89 -1.17
N THR A 78 7.45 11.13 -1.16
CA THR A 78 8.81 11.44 -0.71
C THR A 78 8.93 11.30 0.80
N ILE A 79 9.94 10.56 1.26
CA ILE A 79 10.31 10.47 2.68
C ILE A 79 11.36 11.53 3.01
N TYR A 80 11.11 12.28 4.08
CA TYR A 80 12.01 13.31 4.56
C TYR A 80 12.88 12.85 5.74
N GLY A 81 12.43 11.83 6.47
CA GLY A 81 13.18 11.26 7.57
C GLY A 81 12.33 10.35 8.46
N ALA A 82 13.02 9.57 9.30
CA ALA A 82 12.40 8.72 10.30
C ALA A 82 13.18 8.87 11.61
N ALA A 83 12.47 8.88 12.75
CA ALA A 83 13.08 8.96 14.06
C ALA A 83 12.15 8.40 15.16
N VAL A 84 12.58 8.49 16.41
CA VAL A 84 11.78 8.16 17.58
C VAL A 84 11.45 9.46 18.32
N ALA A 85 10.17 9.65 18.60
CA ALA A 85 9.68 10.80 19.35
C ALA A 85 10.14 10.74 20.83
N PRO A 86 10.16 11.86 21.57
CA PRO A 86 10.54 11.88 23.00
C PRO A 86 9.68 10.97 23.89
N ASP A 87 8.46 10.66 23.47
CA ASP A 87 7.55 9.72 24.14
C ASP A 87 7.81 8.24 23.79
N GLY A 88 8.86 7.95 23.01
CA GLY A 88 9.27 6.61 22.62
C GLY A 88 8.60 6.06 21.36
N ARG A 89 7.67 6.79 20.73
CA ARG A 89 6.99 6.32 19.52
C ARG A 89 7.81 6.57 18.26
N PRO A 90 8.04 5.56 17.41
CA PRO A 90 8.63 5.76 16.08
C PRO A 90 7.71 6.60 15.19
N TYR A 91 8.33 7.47 14.38
CA TYR A 91 7.61 8.27 13.41
C TYR A 91 8.35 8.39 12.09
N LEU A 92 7.58 8.60 11.01
CA LEU A 92 8.04 8.82 9.64
C LEU A 92 7.53 10.17 9.16
N ALA A 93 8.44 11.09 8.81
CA ALA A 93 8.13 12.37 8.20
C ALA A 93 8.17 12.24 6.68
N MET A 94 7.08 12.63 6.01
CA MET A 94 6.91 12.46 4.55
C MET A 94 6.20 13.66 3.93
N GLU A 95 6.18 13.70 2.60
CA GLU A 95 5.49 14.70 1.82
C GLU A 95 4.01 14.80 2.21
N TYR A 96 3.56 16.03 2.46
CA TYR A 96 2.15 16.30 2.69
C TYR A 96 1.42 16.48 1.36
N CYS A 97 0.56 15.52 1.03
CA CYS A 97 -0.33 15.59 -0.11
C CYS A 97 -1.65 16.24 0.32
N SER A 98 -1.84 17.52 -0.02
CA SER A 98 -2.96 18.34 0.47
C SER A 98 -4.32 17.99 -0.13
N LYS A 99 -4.35 17.25 -1.23
CA LYS A 99 -5.59 16.85 -1.90
C LYS A 99 -6.14 15.55 -1.31
N PRO A 100 -7.46 15.31 -1.38
CA PRO A 100 -8.04 14.04 -0.96
C PRO A 100 -7.40 12.87 -1.72
N ASN A 101 -7.08 11.78 -1.00
CA ASN A 101 -6.63 10.55 -1.62
C ASN A 101 -7.72 9.93 -2.50
N LEU A 102 -7.33 9.00 -3.38
CA LEU A 102 -8.28 8.40 -4.32
C LEU A 102 -9.37 7.58 -3.63
N GLY A 103 -9.12 7.08 -2.41
CA GLY A 103 -10.12 6.37 -1.59
C GLY A 103 -11.28 7.24 -1.12
N VAL A 104 -11.02 8.53 -0.87
CA VAL A 104 -12.06 9.51 -0.57
C VAL A 104 -12.72 9.99 -1.86
N ARG A 105 -11.92 10.21 -2.90
CA ARG A 105 -12.37 10.86 -4.12
C ARG A 105 -13.31 9.96 -4.94
N TYR A 106 -13.04 8.66 -5.14
CA TYR A 106 -13.89 7.79 -5.96
C TYR A 106 -15.31 7.61 -5.43
N ARG A 107 -15.53 7.86 -4.13
CA ARG A 107 -16.86 7.80 -3.51
C ARG A 107 -17.70 9.05 -3.73
N ARG A 108 -17.07 10.16 -4.14
CA ARG A 108 -17.72 11.47 -4.33
C ARG A 108 -17.80 11.87 -5.78
N ASP A 109 -16.74 11.59 -6.54
CA ASP A 109 -16.52 12.07 -7.88
C ASP A 109 -16.43 10.90 -8.87
N ARG A 110 -16.98 11.11 -10.06
CA ARG A 110 -16.79 10.17 -11.17
C ARG A 110 -15.49 10.51 -11.90
N PHE A 111 -14.62 9.53 -12.03
CA PHE A 111 -13.38 9.68 -12.79
C PHE A 111 -13.62 9.58 -14.29
N ALA A 112 -12.98 10.46 -15.06
CA ALA A 112 -12.93 10.35 -16.52
C ALA A 112 -11.96 9.23 -16.94
N VAL A 113 -12.27 8.55 -18.06
CA VAL A 113 -11.42 7.45 -18.57
C VAL A 113 -9.98 7.92 -18.83
N PRO A 114 -9.72 9.08 -19.49
CA PRO A 114 -8.37 9.57 -19.71
C PRO A 114 -7.58 9.81 -18.40
N GLU A 115 -8.26 10.29 -17.36
CA GLU A 115 -7.63 10.50 -16.05
C GLU A 115 -7.22 9.17 -15.41
N VAL A 116 -8.07 8.14 -15.49
CA VAL A 116 -7.76 6.82 -14.91
C VAL A 116 -6.63 6.14 -15.68
N LEU A 117 -6.58 6.26 -17.01
CA LEU A 117 -5.50 5.75 -17.84
C LEU A 117 -4.17 6.40 -17.45
N SER A 118 -4.11 7.74 -17.45
CA SER A 118 -2.89 8.48 -17.08
C SER A 118 -2.41 8.14 -15.66
N LEU A 119 -3.33 8.05 -14.70
CA LEU A 119 -3.03 7.62 -13.34
C LEU A 119 -2.49 6.19 -13.30
N GLY A 120 -3.12 5.27 -14.03
CA GLY A 120 -2.71 3.87 -14.12
C GLY A 120 -1.29 3.71 -14.66
N VAL A 121 -0.93 4.44 -15.73
CA VAL A 121 0.43 4.42 -16.31
C VAL A 121 1.46 4.94 -15.31
N GLN A 122 1.20 6.08 -14.65
CA GLN A 122 2.12 6.66 -13.69
C GLN A 122 2.35 5.75 -12.47
N ILE A 123 1.29 5.15 -11.92
CA ILE A 123 1.42 4.21 -10.79
C ILE A 123 2.07 2.90 -11.25
N ALA A 124 1.81 2.41 -12.47
CA ALA A 124 2.51 1.25 -13.01
C ALA A 124 4.03 1.47 -13.08
N GLY A 125 4.49 2.68 -13.43
CA GLY A 125 5.90 3.06 -13.38
C GLY A 125 6.48 3.02 -11.96
N ALA A 126 5.74 3.54 -10.98
CA ALA A 126 6.12 3.50 -9.57
C ALA A 126 6.24 2.05 -9.04
N VAL A 127 5.26 1.21 -9.37
CA VAL A 127 5.25 -0.22 -8.98
C VAL A 127 6.39 -0.98 -9.66
N GLU A 128 6.64 -0.74 -10.95
CA GLU A 128 7.78 -1.36 -11.67
C GLU A 128 9.12 -0.96 -11.05
N THR A 129 9.28 0.31 -10.68
CA THR A 129 10.48 0.81 -9.99
C THR A 129 10.71 0.06 -8.67
N ALA A 130 9.66 -0.14 -7.87
CA ALA A 130 9.73 -0.92 -6.64
C ALA A 130 10.10 -2.39 -6.93
N HIS A 131 9.48 -3.02 -7.93
CA HIS A 131 9.77 -4.40 -8.31
C HIS A 131 11.22 -4.61 -8.74
N ARG A 132 11.83 -3.66 -9.47
CA ARG A 132 13.25 -3.71 -9.82
C ARG A 132 14.18 -3.62 -8.62
N ALA A 133 13.75 -2.92 -7.58
CA ALA A 133 14.45 -2.90 -6.29
C ALA A 133 14.16 -4.14 -5.42
N GLY A 134 13.45 -5.15 -5.94
CA GLY A 134 13.10 -6.37 -5.21
C GLY A 134 11.94 -6.19 -4.20
N ILE A 135 11.17 -5.11 -4.33
CA ILE A 135 10.15 -4.72 -3.36
C ILE A 135 8.76 -4.89 -3.96
N LEU A 136 7.88 -5.63 -3.27
CA LEU A 136 6.46 -5.74 -3.60
C LEU A 136 5.65 -4.79 -2.71
N HIS A 137 4.64 -4.14 -3.29
CA HIS A 137 3.80 -3.20 -2.52
C HIS A 137 2.77 -3.92 -1.62
N ARG A 138 2.11 -4.97 -2.12
CA ARG A 138 1.16 -5.87 -1.41
C ARG A 138 -0.16 -5.23 -0.94
N ASP A 139 -0.30 -3.91 -0.97
CA ASP A 139 -1.52 -3.20 -0.51
C ASP A 139 -1.89 -2.03 -1.43
N ILE A 140 -1.88 -2.25 -2.77
CA ILE A 140 -2.29 -1.22 -3.74
C ILE A 140 -3.82 -1.10 -3.72
N LYS A 141 -4.29 0.08 -3.28
CA LYS A 141 -5.72 0.41 -3.20
C LYS A 141 -5.92 1.92 -3.33
N PRO A 142 -7.14 2.41 -3.64
CA PRO A 142 -7.37 3.84 -3.81
C PRO A 142 -6.95 4.70 -2.60
N ALA A 143 -7.04 4.18 -1.37
CA ALA A 143 -6.67 4.92 -0.16
C ALA A 143 -5.15 5.18 -0.06
N ASN A 144 -4.32 4.30 -0.65
CA ASN A 144 -2.86 4.37 -0.63
C ASN A 144 -2.30 5.12 -1.86
N ILE A 145 -3.15 5.71 -2.71
CA ILE A 145 -2.75 6.60 -3.78
C ILE A 145 -3.16 8.02 -3.40
N LEU A 146 -2.18 8.81 -2.99
CA LEU A 146 -2.33 10.21 -2.64
C LEU A 146 -2.27 11.08 -3.91
N VAL A 147 -2.66 12.35 -3.79
CA VAL A 147 -2.57 13.32 -4.88
C VAL A 147 -1.74 14.51 -4.41
N THR A 148 -0.59 14.72 -5.05
CA THR A 148 0.32 15.81 -4.74
C THR A 148 -0.29 17.18 -5.05
N ALA A 149 0.34 18.27 -4.58
CA ALA A 149 -0.05 19.62 -4.92
C ALA A 149 -0.06 19.88 -6.45
N TYR A 150 0.81 19.17 -7.19
CA TYR A 150 0.93 19.26 -8.67
C TYR A 150 -0.08 18.37 -9.41
N ASN A 151 -1.07 17.79 -8.72
CA ASN A 151 -2.07 16.90 -9.28
C ASN A 151 -1.51 15.57 -9.84
N ARG A 152 -0.35 15.12 -9.34
CA ARG A 152 0.21 13.82 -9.67
C ARG A 152 -0.21 12.77 -8.65
N PRO A 153 -0.49 11.53 -9.07
CA PRO A 153 -0.70 10.43 -8.13
C PRO A 153 0.64 10.04 -7.49
N ALA A 154 0.62 9.74 -6.21
CA ALA A 154 1.78 9.28 -5.46
C ALA A 154 1.41 8.10 -4.57
N LEU A 155 2.09 6.97 -4.74
CA LEU A 155 1.90 5.73 -4.01
C LEU A 155 2.57 5.85 -2.62
N THR A 156 1.88 5.38 -1.58
CA THR A 156 2.34 5.38 -0.19
C THR A 156 2.03 4.04 0.47
N ASP A 157 2.57 3.81 1.66
CA ASP A 157 2.28 2.64 2.49
C ASP A 157 2.65 1.31 1.80
N PHE A 158 3.93 1.16 1.43
CA PHE A 158 4.46 -0.11 0.94
C PHE A 158 4.30 -1.18 2.04
N GLY A 159 3.44 -2.17 1.77
CA GLY A 159 2.90 -3.12 2.75
C GLY A 159 3.90 -4.11 3.33
N ILE A 160 4.91 -3.62 4.03
CA ILE A 160 5.92 -4.43 4.71
C ILE A 160 5.36 -4.99 6.03
N ALA A 161 4.32 -4.34 6.57
CA ALA A 161 3.66 -4.74 7.82
C ALA A 161 2.83 -6.05 7.73
N THR A 162 2.59 -6.58 6.53
CA THR A 162 1.77 -7.79 6.34
C THR A 162 2.57 -9.10 6.40
N SER A 163 3.87 -9.07 6.73
CA SER A 163 4.71 -10.27 6.77
C SER A 163 4.50 -11.13 8.03
N SER A 164 3.79 -10.65 9.03
CA SER A 164 3.58 -11.30 10.33
C SER A 164 2.12 -11.63 10.64
N GLY A 165 1.26 -11.73 9.64
CA GLY A 165 -0.16 -12.05 9.84
C GLY A 165 -0.38 -13.51 10.25
N GLY A 166 -0.67 -13.74 11.54
CA GLY A 166 -1.41 -14.92 11.95
C GLY A 166 -2.83 -14.89 11.36
N ALA A 167 -3.45 -16.05 11.21
CA ALA A 167 -4.77 -16.25 10.60
C ALA A 167 -5.95 -15.43 11.20
N ASP A 168 -5.72 -14.66 12.26
CA ASP A 168 -6.74 -13.82 12.93
C ASP A 168 -6.83 -12.38 12.41
N ASP A 169 -5.94 -11.95 11.50
CA ASP A 169 -5.87 -10.56 11.01
C ASP A 169 -6.62 -10.28 9.69
N ALA A 170 -7.65 -11.06 9.37
CA ALA A 170 -8.55 -10.75 8.24
C ALA A 170 -9.23 -9.37 8.37
N SER A 171 -9.21 -8.75 9.56
CA SER A 171 -9.78 -7.42 9.81
C SER A 171 -8.94 -6.26 9.25
N GLY A 172 -7.65 -6.50 8.93
CA GLY A 172 -6.74 -5.51 8.34
C GLY A 172 -6.55 -5.64 6.82
N MET A 173 -6.93 -6.76 6.21
CA MET A 173 -6.75 -7.01 4.78
C MET A 173 -7.66 -6.15 3.91
N SER A 174 -7.08 -5.62 2.84
CA SER A 174 -7.80 -4.85 1.81
C SER A 174 -8.48 -5.77 0.81
N ILE A 175 -9.34 -6.70 1.32
CA ILE A 175 -9.99 -7.79 0.57
C ILE A 175 -10.44 -7.39 -0.84
N PRO A 176 -11.16 -6.27 -1.07
CA PRO A 176 -11.70 -5.96 -2.39
C PRO A 176 -10.66 -5.73 -3.50
N TRP A 177 -9.39 -5.50 -3.14
CA TRP A 177 -8.28 -5.26 -4.06
C TRP A 177 -7.20 -6.33 -3.99
N SER A 178 -7.34 -7.31 -3.09
CA SER A 178 -6.38 -8.40 -2.90
C SER A 178 -6.57 -9.49 -3.95
N PRO A 179 -5.46 -10.05 -4.50
CA PRO A 179 -5.54 -11.14 -5.47
C PRO A 179 -5.87 -12.49 -4.80
N PRO A 180 -6.35 -13.50 -5.55
CA PRO A 180 -6.74 -14.82 -5.02
C PRO A 180 -5.65 -15.51 -4.20
N GLU A 181 -4.38 -15.39 -4.63
CA GLU A 181 -3.23 -16.02 -3.97
C GLU A 181 -2.92 -15.40 -2.59
N ALA A 182 -3.43 -14.20 -2.29
CA ALA A 182 -3.31 -13.60 -0.97
C ALA A 182 -4.17 -14.32 0.09
N PHE A 183 -5.19 -15.09 -0.35
CA PHE A 183 -6.09 -15.86 0.53
C PHE A 183 -5.70 -17.34 0.62
N GLN A 184 -4.54 -17.74 0.09
CA GLN A 184 -3.98 -19.08 0.20
C GLN A 184 -3.24 -19.24 1.53
N ASP A 185 -3.04 -20.49 1.93
CA ASP A 185 -2.21 -20.83 3.08
C ASP A 185 -1.01 -21.71 2.62
N PRO A 186 0.23 -21.20 2.68
CA PRO A 186 0.62 -19.83 3.04
C PRO A 186 0.29 -18.80 1.94
N PRO A 187 0.01 -17.54 2.31
CA PRO A 187 -0.27 -16.49 1.35
C PRO A 187 0.95 -16.21 0.46
N ARG A 188 0.71 -15.93 -0.82
CA ARG A 188 1.75 -15.65 -1.79
C ARG A 188 1.61 -14.25 -2.35
N SER A 189 2.74 -13.61 -2.63
CA SER A 189 2.80 -12.31 -3.30
C SER A 189 3.88 -12.34 -4.37
N THR A 190 3.56 -11.83 -5.54
CA THR A 190 4.43 -11.74 -6.71
C THR A 190 4.24 -10.38 -7.39
N PRO A 191 5.07 -9.98 -8.36
CA PRO A 191 4.79 -8.79 -9.17
C PRO A 191 3.39 -8.82 -9.82
N ALA A 192 2.92 -9.99 -10.24
CA ALA A 192 1.58 -10.16 -10.80
C ALA A 192 0.45 -9.94 -9.77
N SER A 193 0.76 -10.08 -8.46
CA SER A 193 -0.18 -9.75 -7.38
C SER A 193 -0.43 -8.24 -7.28
N ASP A 194 0.63 -7.43 -7.38
CA ASP A 194 0.52 -5.97 -7.39
C ASP A 194 -0.17 -5.47 -8.67
N VAL A 195 0.06 -6.12 -9.83
CA VAL A 195 -0.66 -5.84 -11.08
C VAL A 195 -2.16 -6.05 -10.91
N PHE A 196 -2.57 -7.15 -10.27
CA PHE A 196 -3.99 -7.40 -9.95
C PHE A 196 -4.57 -6.27 -9.10
N SER A 197 -3.88 -5.92 -8.00
CA SER A 197 -4.35 -4.89 -7.06
C SER A 197 -4.44 -3.51 -7.73
N LEU A 198 -3.50 -3.18 -8.62
CA LEU A 198 -3.55 -1.95 -9.41
C LEU A 198 -4.74 -1.95 -10.38
N ALA A 199 -4.97 -3.05 -11.11
CA ALA A 199 -6.13 -3.17 -12.01
C ALA A 199 -7.46 -3.09 -11.26
N ALA A 200 -7.57 -3.74 -10.09
CA ALA A 200 -8.74 -3.65 -9.21
C ALA A 200 -8.96 -2.21 -8.72
N THR A 201 -7.88 -1.50 -8.43
CA THR A 201 -7.92 -0.07 -8.07
C THR A 201 -8.45 0.77 -9.22
N LEU A 202 -7.92 0.64 -10.45
CA LEU A 202 -8.37 1.39 -11.63
C LEU A 202 -9.83 1.08 -11.97
N SER A 203 -10.23 -0.19 -11.91
CA SER A 203 -11.63 -0.61 -12.06
C SER A 203 -12.54 0.07 -11.04
N THR A 204 -12.08 0.17 -9.76
CA THR A 204 -12.81 0.88 -8.71
C THR A 204 -13.01 2.37 -9.03
N LEU A 205 -11.98 3.05 -9.54
CA LEU A 205 -12.08 4.46 -9.93
C LEU A 205 -13.07 4.67 -11.09
N LEU A 206 -13.09 3.75 -12.04
CA LEU A 206 -14.03 3.78 -13.17
C LEU A 206 -15.48 3.50 -12.73
N ALA A 207 -15.68 2.47 -11.91
CA ALA A 207 -17.02 2.00 -11.54
C ALA A 207 -17.64 2.75 -10.35
N GLY A 208 -16.82 3.42 -9.51
CA GLY A 208 -17.26 3.98 -8.22
C GLY A 208 -17.55 2.92 -7.14
N ARG A 209 -17.26 1.65 -7.41
CA ARG A 209 -17.37 0.49 -6.53
C ARG A 209 -16.26 -0.52 -6.82
N THR A 210 -16.01 -1.44 -5.91
CA THR A 210 -14.97 -2.45 -6.12
C THR A 210 -15.36 -3.47 -7.20
N PRO A 211 -14.40 -4.08 -7.92
CA PRO A 211 -14.70 -4.91 -9.11
C PRO A 211 -15.47 -6.19 -8.78
N PHE A 212 -15.41 -6.69 -7.56
CA PHE A 212 -16.08 -7.91 -7.12
C PHE A 212 -17.34 -7.65 -6.27
N GLU A 213 -17.71 -6.39 -6.10
CA GLU A 213 -18.92 -5.97 -5.40
C GLU A 213 -20.15 -6.08 -6.31
N LEU A 214 -21.20 -6.77 -5.83
CA LEU A 214 -22.48 -6.90 -6.51
C LEU A 214 -23.47 -5.86 -6.00
N PRO A 215 -23.94 -4.92 -6.84
CA PRO A 215 -25.00 -4.00 -6.46
C PRO A 215 -26.26 -4.74 -6.04
N GLY A 216 -26.76 -4.47 -4.83
CA GLY A 216 -27.94 -5.12 -4.28
C GLY A 216 -27.77 -6.57 -3.83
N GLY A 217 -26.57 -7.14 -3.95
CA GLY A 217 -26.23 -8.47 -3.47
C GLY A 217 -25.52 -8.44 -2.11
N SER A 218 -25.24 -9.65 -1.58
CA SER A 218 -24.36 -9.78 -0.42
C SER A 218 -22.91 -9.49 -0.79
N ASN A 219 -22.23 -8.67 0.04
CA ASN A 219 -20.85 -8.26 -0.15
C ASN A 219 -20.05 -8.42 1.17
N THR A 220 -20.31 -9.52 1.90
CA THR A 220 -19.49 -9.89 3.05
C THR A 220 -18.06 -10.23 2.62
N SER A 221 -17.11 -10.27 3.55
CA SER A 221 -15.73 -10.67 3.25
C SER A 221 -15.66 -12.04 2.58
N VAL A 222 -16.48 -12.99 3.02
CA VAL A 222 -16.54 -14.34 2.44
C VAL A 222 -17.06 -14.32 1.02
N ASP A 223 -18.13 -13.56 0.73
CA ASP A 223 -18.69 -13.44 -0.61
C ASP A 223 -17.72 -12.77 -1.59
N LEU A 224 -16.96 -11.78 -1.11
CA LEU A 224 -15.95 -11.10 -1.92
C LEU A 224 -14.79 -12.05 -2.24
N ILE A 225 -14.26 -12.76 -1.25
CA ILE A 225 -13.17 -13.74 -1.44
C ILE A 225 -13.58 -14.81 -2.43
N ASP A 226 -14.78 -15.37 -2.30
CA ASP A 226 -15.31 -16.41 -3.19
C ASP A 226 -15.40 -15.91 -4.66
N ARG A 227 -15.91 -14.69 -4.88
CA ARG A 227 -15.95 -14.08 -6.23
C ARG A 227 -14.56 -13.72 -6.78
N ILE A 228 -13.63 -13.27 -5.94
CA ILE A 228 -12.24 -13.02 -6.32
C ILE A 228 -11.58 -14.33 -6.79
N GLN A 229 -11.75 -15.42 -6.04
CA GLN A 229 -11.19 -16.73 -6.39
C GLN A 229 -11.77 -17.30 -7.69
N ARG A 230 -13.05 -17.00 -8.01
CA ARG A 230 -13.70 -17.40 -9.26
C ARG A 230 -13.48 -16.42 -10.42
N GLY A 231 -12.89 -15.24 -10.16
CA GLY A 231 -12.70 -14.20 -11.18
C GLY A 231 -14.01 -13.57 -11.66
N GLU A 232 -15.02 -13.51 -10.81
CA GLU A 232 -16.34 -12.95 -11.15
C GLU A 232 -16.33 -11.42 -11.06
N ILE A 233 -15.76 -10.78 -12.08
CA ILE A 233 -15.65 -9.31 -12.17
C ILE A 233 -17.01 -8.72 -12.55
N SER A 234 -17.50 -7.77 -11.76
CA SER A 234 -18.72 -7.01 -12.08
C SER A 234 -18.48 -6.05 -13.26
N PRO A 235 -19.37 -6.02 -14.28
CA PRO A 235 -19.23 -5.10 -15.41
C PRO A 235 -19.13 -3.63 -14.97
N LEU A 236 -18.34 -2.84 -15.68
CA LEU A 236 -18.20 -1.41 -15.40
C LEU A 236 -19.50 -0.63 -15.67
N ALA A 237 -20.36 -1.14 -16.55
CA ALA A 237 -21.66 -0.56 -16.95
C ALA A 237 -21.53 0.92 -17.38
N ARG A 238 -20.47 1.25 -18.14
CA ARG A 238 -20.16 2.60 -18.65
C ARG A 238 -19.96 2.56 -20.15
N HIS A 239 -20.74 3.37 -20.87
CA HIS A 239 -20.67 3.46 -22.34
C HIS A 239 -19.42 4.23 -22.85
N ASP A 240 -18.78 5.04 -21.99
CA ASP A 240 -17.58 5.80 -22.30
C ASP A 240 -16.26 5.03 -22.01
N VAL A 241 -16.35 3.82 -21.46
CA VAL A 241 -15.19 2.93 -21.29
C VAL A 241 -15.04 2.05 -22.54
N PRO A 242 -13.90 2.13 -23.24
CA PRO A 242 -13.71 1.30 -24.43
C PRO A 242 -13.57 -0.19 -24.06
N PRO A 243 -14.10 -1.11 -24.88
CA PRO A 243 -14.01 -2.56 -24.63
C PRO A 243 -12.56 -3.05 -24.46
N ARG A 244 -11.62 -2.38 -25.12
CA ARG A 244 -10.18 -2.68 -24.98
C ARG A 244 -9.70 -2.46 -23.55
N LEU A 245 -10.11 -1.35 -22.90
CA LEU A 245 -9.75 -1.09 -21.52
C LEU A 245 -10.36 -2.13 -20.57
N GLU A 246 -11.63 -2.51 -20.78
CA GLU A 246 -12.25 -3.58 -19.98
C GLU A 246 -11.48 -4.90 -20.12
N ALA A 247 -11.05 -5.27 -21.35
CA ALA A 247 -10.26 -6.47 -21.60
C ALA A 247 -8.87 -6.41 -20.92
N VAL A 248 -8.20 -5.25 -20.95
CA VAL A 248 -6.91 -5.03 -20.29
C VAL A 248 -7.05 -5.20 -18.77
N LEU A 249 -8.08 -4.59 -18.15
CA LEU A 249 -8.34 -4.71 -16.72
C LEU A 249 -8.73 -6.15 -16.32
N ALA A 250 -9.58 -6.81 -17.11
CA ALA A 250 -9.98 -8.19 -16.86
C ALA A 250 -8.79 -9.15 -16.93
N SER A 251 -7.91 -9.00 -17.94
CA SER A 251 -6.68 -9.80 -18.05
C SER A 251 -5.74 -9.58 -16.86
N ALA A 252 -5.60 -8.34 -16.38
CA ALA A 252 -4.78 -8.04 -15.20
C ALA A 252 -5.37 -8.60 -13.90
N MET A 253 -6.67 -8.83 -13.84
CA MET A 253 -7.40 -9.43 -12.71
C MET A 253 -7.76 -10.91 -12.93
N ASP A 254 -7.10 -11.63 -13.87
CA ASP A 254 -7.30 -13.09 -14.02
C ASP A 254 -6.98 -13.80 -12.71
N PRO A 255 -7.79 -14.77 -12.26
CA PRO A 255 -7.49 -15.56 -11.07
C PRO A 255 -6.14 -16.28 -11.11
N ASP A 256 -5.70 -16.73 -12.28
CA ASP A 256 -4.38 -17.34 -12.48
C ASP A 256 -3.31 -16.26 -12.70
N PRO A 257 -2.33 -16.11 -11.76
CA PRO A 257 -1.26 -15.11 -11.89
C PRO A 257 -0.45 -15.23 -13.20
N SER A 258 -0.33 -16.44 -13.77
CA SER A 258 0.43 -16.69 -15.00
C SER A 258 -0.25 -16.13 -16.26
N ARG A 259 -1.55 -15.84 -16.19
CA ARG A 259 -2.34 -15.23 -17.27
C ARG A 259 -2.40 -13.72 -17.21
N ARG A 260 -1.92 -13.13 -16.11
CA ARG A 260 -1.82 -11.67 -15.92
C ARG A 260 -0.60 -11.11 -16.66
N TYR A 261 -0.49 -9.81 -16.68
CA TYR A 261 0.75 -9.17 -17.10
C TYR A 261 1.88 -9.54 -16.13
N ALA A 262 2.99 -10.01 -16.67
CA ALA A 262 4.11 -10.50 -15.87
C ALA A 262 4.82 -9.39 -15.07
N THR A 263 4.76 -8.12 -15.55
CA THR A 263 5.35 -6.96 -14.91
C THR A 263 4.38 -5.79 -14.89
N ALA A 264 4.57 -4.85 -13.96
CA ALA A 264 3.80 -3.61 -13.92
C ALA A 264 4.08 -2.74 -15.16
N MET A 265 5.30 -2.79 -15.71
CA MET A 265 5.64 -2.13 -16.96
C MET A 265 4.81 -2.67 -18.14
N ALA A 266 4.66 -4.00 -18.26
CA ALA A 266 3.84 -4.60 -19.31
C ALA A 266 2.37 -4.15 -19.22
N PHE A 267 1.82 -4.09 -18.00
CA PHE A 267 0.49 -3.56 -17.76
C PHE A 267 0.38 -2.06 -18.11
N GLY A 268 1.35 -1.25 -17.68
CA GLY A 268 1.41 0.18 -18.02
C GLY A 268 1.45 0.43 -19.52
N ARG A 269 2.21 -0.38 -20.27
CA ARG A 269 2.23 -0.31 -21.76
C ARG A 269 0.90 -0.68 -22.38
N ALA A 270 0.19 -1.66 -21.84
CA ALA A 270 -1.16 -2.00 -22.31
C ALA A 270 -2.16 -0.84 -22.09
N LEU A 271 -2.02 -0.08 -20.98
CA LEU A 271 -2.80 1.14 -20.75
C LEU A 271 -2.42 2.26 -21.75
N GLN A 272 -1.13 2.45 -22.04
CA GLN A 272 -0.66 3.42 -23.07
C GLN A 272 -1.21 3.08 -24.46
N GLN A 273 -1.31 1.80 -24.80
CA GLN A 273 -1.96 1.38 -26.06
C GLN A 273 -3.43 1.81 -26.11
N VAL A 274 -4.15 1.70 -24.99
CA VAL A 274 -5.53 2.20 -24.93
C VAL A 274 -5.58 3.72 -25.09
N GLU A 275 -4.65 4.47 -24.47
CA GLU A 275 -4.56 5.93 -24.70
C GLU A 275 -4.37 6.27 -26.17
N ALA A 276 -3.46 5.56 -26.85
CA ALA A 276 -3.19 5.75 -28.29
C ALA A 276 -4.42 5.41 -29.17
N GLU A 277 -5.12 4.29 -28.89
CA GLU A 277 -6.36 3.89 -29.59
C GLU A 277 -7.48 4.93 -29.40
N MET A 278 -7.52 5.60 -28.23
CA MET A 278 -8.46 6.69 -27.94
C MET A 278 -7.99 8.05 -28.48
N ALA A 279 -6.86 8.11 -29.21
CA ALA A 279 -6.24 9.35 -29.67
C ALA A 279 -5.94 10.36 -28.54
N LEU A 280 -5.63 9.86 -27.33
CA LEU A 280 -5.20 10.65 -26.19
C LEU A 280 -3.69 10.86 -26.23
N PRO A 281 -3.17 11.93 -25.58
CA PRO A 281 -1.73 12.02 -25.31
C PRO A 281 -1.26 10.81 -24.52
N VAL A 282 -0.21 10.14 -24.98
CA VAL A 282 0.36 8.99 -24.29
C VAL A 282 1.09 9.47 -23.02
N THR A 283 0.67 8.97 -21.88
CA THR A 283 1.27 9.30 -20.57
C THR A 283 2.66 8.67 -20.47
N PRO A 284 3.71 9.43 -20.09
CA PRO A 284 5.03 8.84 -19.83
C PRO A 284 4.97 7.76 -18.73
N LEU A 285 5.65 6.65 -19.01
CA LEU A 285 5.82 5.55 -18.03
C LEU A 285 7.22 5.71 -17.43
N ASP A 286 7.30 6.45 -16.34
CA ASP A 286 8.55 6.72 -15.64
C ASP A 286 8.97 5.46 -14.85
N VAL A 287 10.21 4.97 -15.07
CA VAL A 287 10.80 3.84 -14.34
C VAL A 287 12.24 4.21 -14.01
N LEU A 288 12.61 4.14 -12.74
CA LEU A 288 14.01 4.31 -12.33
C LEU A 288 14.79 3.03 -12.67
N ASP A 289 15.89 3.19 -13.35
CA ASP A 289 16.80 2.10 -13.71
C ASP A 289 18.20 2.38 -13.16
N ASP A 290 18.50 1.77 -12.01
CA ASP A 290 19.82 1.91 -11.37
C ASP A 290 20.94 1.20 -12.16
N SER A 291 20.60 0.36 -13.16
CA SER A 291 21.58 -0.40 -13.94
C SER A 291 22.36 0.44 -14.95
N LEU A 292 21.84 1.62 -15.29
CA LEU A 292 22.51 2.53 -16.23
C LEU A 292 23.70 3.30 -15.60
N ASP A 293 23.72 3.42 -14.26
CA ASP A 293 24.82 4.11 -13.56
C ASP A 293 26.03 3.20 -13.24
N ALA A 294 25.89 1.88 -13.36
CA ALA A 294 26.98 0.94 -13.09
C ALA A 294 28.04 0.83 -14.21
N GLY A 295 27.77 1.42 -15.37
CA GLY A 295 28.63 1.32 -16.58
C GLY A 295 29.44 2.57 -16.96
N ALA A 296 29.25 3.69 -16.25
CA ALA A 296 29.91 4.96 -16.56
C ALA A 296 30.70 5.48 -15.35
N VAL A 297 31.70 4.72 -14.93
CA VAL A 297 32.80 5.28 -14.15
C VAL A 297 33.90 5.66 -15.14
N ASP A 298 33.72 6.74 -15.88
CA ASP A 298 34.83 7.48 -16.40
C ASP A 298 35.45 8.24 -15.22
N GLU A 299 36.61 7.75 -14.78
CA GLU A 299 37.51 8.49 -13.90
C GLU A 299 37.97 9.73 -14.68
N GLU A 300 37.39 10.88 -14.38
CA GLU A 300 37.90 12.24 -14.48
C GLU A 300 36.72 13.22 -14.66
N ASP A 301 36.07 13.60 -13.55
CA ASP A 301 35.82 15.03 -13.30
C ASP A 301 35.30 15.26 -11.89
N GLY A 302 36.07 15.90 -11.07
CA GLY A 302 35.74 16.20 -9.69
C GLY A 302 34.68 17.32 -9.62
N GLY A 303 33.54 17.01 -9.03
CA GLY A 303 32.67 18.00 -8.39
C GLY A 303 31.31 18.29 -9.00
N ALA A 304 30.79 17.53 -9.96
CA ALA A 304 29.45 17.76 -10.50
C ALA A 304 28.39 16.93 -9.76
N THR A 305 27.34 17.56 -9.22
CA THR A 305 26.14 16.90 -8.70
C THR A 305 25.39 16.25 -9.86
N ARG A 306 25.40 14.92 -9.93
CA ARG A 306 24.65 14.18 -10.97
C ARG A 306 23.19 14.08 -10.58
N ILE A 307 22.30 14.54 -11.45
CA ILE A 307 20.85 14.29 -11.37
C ILE A 307 20.58 12.93 -12.02
N ARG A 308 20.02 11.96 -11.30
CA ARG A 308 19.54 10.70 -11.86
C ARG A 308 18.49 11.00 -12.93
N GLY A 309 18.73 10.54 -14.16
CA GLY A 309 17.79 10.74 -15.27
C GLY A 309 16.62 9.76 -15.17
N VAL A 310 15.40 10.27 -15.30
CA VAL A 310 14.21 9.46 -15.54
C VAL A 310 14.24 8.98 -16.98
N VAL A 311 14.22 7.67 -17.21
CA VAL A 311 14.13 7.10 -18.56
C VAL A 311 12.66 7.09 -18.98
N SER A 312 12.29 7.97 -19.92
CA SER A 312 10.98 7.93 -20.57
C SER A 312 11.01 6.90 -21.71
N ILE A 313 10.18 5.85 -21.62
CA ILE A 313 10.10 4.81 -22.65
C ILE A 313 9.06 5.22 -23.69
N ASP A 314 9.53 5.47 -24.93
CA ASP A 314 8.66 5.75 -26.07
C ASP A 314 7.97 4.44 -26.54
N PRO A 315 6.63 4.36 -26.55
CA PRO A 315 5.89 3.17 -26.97
C PRO A 315 6.07 2.81 -28.45
N HIS A 316 6.61 3.70 -29.30
CA HIS A 316 6.87 3.48 -30.71
C HIS A 316 8.31 3.06 -31.02
N ALA A 317 9.18 2.88 -30.06
CA ALA A 317 10.60 2.53 -30.25
C ALA A 317 10.86 1.11 -30.80
N GLY A 318 9.88 0.45 -31.40
CA GLY A 318 9.98 -0.90 -31.96
C GLY A 318 9.57 -1.06 -33.45
N GLU A 319 9.14 -0.01 -34.14
CA GLU A 319 8.88 -0.10 -35.57
C GLU A 319 10.18 0.10 -36.36
N PRO A 320 10.59 -0.82 -37.26
CA PRO A 320 11.73 -0.60 -38.13
C PRO A 320 11.39 0.53 -39.11
N ALA A 321 12.17 1.60 -39.06
CA ALA A 321 12.07 2.68 -40.05
C ALA A 321 12.19 2.11 -41.49
N PRO A 322 11.36 2.56 -42.46
CA PRO A 322 11.50 2.11 -43.84
C PRO A 322 12.89 2.48 -44.38
N ALA A 323 13.59 1.48 -44.94
CA ALA A 323 14.89 1.63 -45.50
C ALA A 323 14.86 2.65 -46.65
N MET A 324 15.53 3.77 -46.49
CA MET A 324 15.78 4.72 -47.58
C MET A 324 16.92 4.20 -48.49
N PRO A 325 16.79 4.32 -49.82
CA PRO A 325 17.81 3.86 -50.76
C PRO A 325 19.09 4.72 -50.63
N ALA A 326 20.24 4.06 -50.60
CA ALA A 326 21.55 4.67 -50.55
C ALA A 326 21.80 5.50 -51.84
N GLY A 327 22.02 6.80 -51.68
CA GLY A 327 22.49 7.64 -52.78
C GLY A 327 21.90 9.04 -52.80
N ALA A 328 22.19 9.88 -51.80
CA ALA A 328 22.10 11.32 -51.96
C ALA A 328 23.08 11.98 -50.95
N VAL A 329 24.11 12.60 -51.50
CA VAL A 329 25.07 13.44 -50.77
C VAL A 329 24.36 14.72 -50.35
N ALA A 330 24.28 14.98 -49.06
CA ALA A 330 23.73 16.22 -48.51
C ALA A 330 24.77 17.33 -48.57
N PRO A 331 24.43 18.54 -49.03
CA PRO A 331 25.32 19.69 -48.91
C PRO A 331 25.21 20.28 -47.48
N ASP A 332 26.38 20.58 -46.95
CA ASP A 332 26.66 21.25 -45.68
C ASP A 332 26.00 22.66 -45.67
N ALA A 333 24.96 22.86 -44.88
CA ALA A 333 24.28 24.13 -44.68
C ALA A 333 24.30 24.54 -43.22
N THR A 334 25.35 25.30 -42.85
CA THR A 334 25.44 25.97 -41.56
C THR A 334 24.44 27.12 -41.49
N ILE A 335 23.31 26.95 -40.78
CA ILE A 335 22.36 28.04 -40.55
C ILE A 335 22.86 28.92 -39.40
N ARG A 336 23.40 30.11 -39.73
CA ARG A 336 23.68 31.20 -38.80
C ARG A 336 22.38 31.86 -38.35
N ARG A 337 22.08 31.86 -37.04
CA ARG A 337 21.05 32.70 -36.43
C ARG A 337 21.41 34.19 -36.60
N PRO A 338 20.49 35.07 -37.03
CA PRO A 338 20.68 36.51 -36.98
C PRO A 338 20.52 37.04 -35.56
N ARG A 339 21.39 37.96 -35.15
CA ARG A 339 21.24 38.82 -33.95
C ARG A 339 20.16 39.87 -34.21
N PRO A 340 19.36 40.25 -33.17
CA PRO A 340 18.37 41.32 -33.30
C PRO A 340 19.09 42.69 -33.24
N GLY A 341 18.87 43.49 -34.26
CA GLY A 341 19.27 44.91 -34.33
C GLY A 341 18.07 45.78 -34.62
N GLN A 342 17.87 46.72 -33.73
CA GLN A 342 17.21 48.03 -33.79
C GLN A 342 16.09 48.34 -34.80
N ALA A 343 15.02 48.64 -34.28
CA ALA A 343 13.90 49.59 -34.39
C ALA A 343 13.76 50.45 -35.66
N ALA A 344 12.59 50.42 -36.23
CA ALA A 344 11.89 51.59 -36.78
C ALA A 344 10.40 51.41 -36.60
N GLY A 345 9.71 52.51 -36.20
CA GLY A 345 8.40 52.56 -35.65
C GLY A 345 7.26 52.06 -36.54
N ALA A 346 6.26 51.53 -35.89
CA ALA A 346 4.93 51.25 -36.42
C ALA A 346 3.84 51.96 -35.62
N PRO A 347 2.73 52.34 -36.24
CA PRO A 347 1.71 53.20 -35.61
C PRO A 347 0.80 52.42 -34.66
N ALA A 348 0.22 53.12 -33.68
CA ALA A 348 -0.64 52.61 -32.66
C ALA A 348 -1.94 52.02 -33.22
N PRO A 349 -2.41 50.88 -32.68
CA PRO A 349 -3.75 50.37 -32.98
C PRO A 349 -4.85 51.09 -32.13
N ALA A 350 -5.98 51.29 -32.79
CA ALA A 350 -7.18 51.94 -32.24
C ALA A 350 -7.78 51.19 -31.05
N ALA A 351 -8.34 51.95 -30.11
CA ALA A 351 -9.01 51.50 -28.93
C ALA A 351 -10.28 50.66 -29.24
N VAL A 352 -10.39 49.50 -28.60
CA VAL A 352 -11.58 48.67 -28.57
C VAL A 352 -12.37 49.08 -27.32
N PRO A 353 -13.69 49.32 -27.41
CA PRO A 353 -14.47 49.74 -26.27
C PRO A 353 -14.73 48.62 -25.28
N GLU A 354 -14.62 48.94 -24.01
CA GLU A 354 -14.89 48.15 -22.82
C GLU A 354 -16.40 47.86 -22.71
N PRO A 355 -16.82 46.61 -22.38
CA PRO A 355 -18.24 46.32 -22.17
C PRO A 355 -18.68 46.77 -20.77
N GLU A 356 -19.77 47.57 -20.76
CA GLU A 356 -20.48 48.03 -19.56
C GLU A 356 -20.98 46.89 -18.66
N ALA A 357 -20.80 47.06 -17.35
CA ALA A 357 -21.34 46.20 -16.31
C ALA A 357 -22.87 46.38 -16.16
N PRO A 358 -23.68 45.32 -15.99
CA PRO A 358 -25.11 45.47 -15.74
C PRO A 358 -25.38 45.85 -14.28
N ALA A 359 -26.31 46.81 -14.11
CA ALA A 359 -26.81 47.35 -12.86
C ALA A 359 -27.65 46.31 -12.06
N PRO A 360 -27.75 46.46 -10.72
CA PRO A 360 -28.46 45.51 -9.86
C PRO A 360 -29.97 45.74 -9.90
N ASP A 361 -30.73 44.70 -10.23
CA ASP A 361 -32.20 44.71 -10.21
C ASP A 361 -32.73 44.42 -8.79
N ARG A 362 -33.31 45.43 -8.19
CA ARG A 362 -34.05 45.38 -6.93
C ARG A 362 -35.45 44.82 -7.20
N ARG A 363 -35.71 43.56 -6.87
CA ARG A 363 -37.06 43.11 -6.57
C ARG A 363 -37.10 42.36 -5.24
N ARG A 364 -37.44 43.11 -4.20
CA ARG A 364 -38.08 42.61 -2.99
C ARG A 364 -39.48 42.11 -3.37
N ARG A 365 -39.78 40.85 -3.06
CA ARG A 365 -41.16 40.42 -2.74
C ARG A 365 -41.09 39.34 -1.66
N THR A 366 -41.52 39.76 -0.52
CA THR A 366 -42.22 39.09 0.59
C THR A 366 -42.89 37.78 0.21
N ILE A 367 -42.61 36.70 0.95
CA ILE A 367 -43.61 35.68 1.29
C ILE A 367 -43.38 35.33 2.77
N ALA A 368 -44.30 35.80 3.60
CA ALA A 368 -44.57 35.29 4.92
C ALA A 368 -45.57 34.12 4.80
N SER A 369 -45.59 33.25 5.79
CA SER A 369 -46.65 32.29 6.10
C SER A 369 -46.48 30.89 5.53
N ALA A 370 -45.97 29.93 6.37
CA ALA A 370 -46.54 28.60 6.62
C ALA A 370 -45.82 27.94 7.82
N VAL A 371 -46.10 28.41 9.02
CA VAL A 371 -45.94 27.65 10.26
C VAL A 371 -47.34 27.17 10.62
N GLY A 372 -47.63 25.85 10.50
CA GLY A 372 -48.90 25.32 10.89
C GLY A 372 -49.30 24.00 10.26
N ALA A 373 -48.46 22.96 10.26
CA ALA A 373 -48.89 21.60 9.92
C ALA A 373 -47.94 20.49 10.44
N GLY A 374 -47.27 20.70 11.57
CA GLY A 374 -46.31 19.71 12.13
C GLY A 374 -46.74 18.99 13.42
N LEU A 375 -47.95 19.22 13.95
CA LEU A 375 -48.29 18.79 15.32
C LEU A 375 -49.41 17.74 15.41
N VAL A 376 -49.89 17.17 14.33
CA VAL A 376 -50.97 16.16 14.33
C VAL A 376 -50.50 14.74 14.09
N VAL A 377 -49.25 14.47 13.69
CA VAL A 377 -48.74 13.13 13.39
C VAL A 377 -48.09 12.42 14.60
N LEU A 378 -47.78 13.13 15.70
CA LEU A 378 -47.13 12.54 16.87
C LEU A 378 -48.09 11.97 17.96
N VAL A 379 -49.39 12.21 17.89
CA VAL A 379 -50.35 11.70 18.86
C VAL A 379 -51.07 10.42 18.35
N GLY A 380 -51.06 10.13 17.04
CA GLY A 380 -51.68 8.92 16.46
C GLY A 380 -50.81 7.66 16.53
N GLY A 381 -49.48 7.80 16.68
CA GLY A 381 -48.53 6.64 16.66
C GLY A 381 -48.38 5.93 18.01
N GLY A 382 -48.76 6.57 19.13
CA GLY A 382 -48.58 6.02 20.49
C GLY A 382 -49.64 5.02 20.94
N ILE A 383 -50.81 5.00 20.32
CA ILE A 383 -51.94 4.14 20.78
C ILE A 383 -51.94 2.78 20.06
N VAL A 384 -51.32 2.65 18.89
CA VAL A 384 -51.21 1.39 18.15
C VAL A 384 -50.11 0.49 18.70
N TRP A 385 -49.08 1.04 19.40
CA TRP A 385 -48.00 0.21 19.97
C TRP A 385 -48.33 -0.51 21.25
N LEU A 386 -49.37 -0.08 21.99
CA LEU A 386 -49.81 -0.71 23.25
C LEU A 386 -50.80 -1.88 23.06
N ALA A 387 -51.35 -2.11 21.87
CA ALA A 387 -52.31 -3.18 21.59
C ALA A 387 -51.72 -4.47 20.99
N VAL A 388 -50.41 -4.48 20.62
CA VAL A 388 -49.75 -5.65 19.99
C VAL A 388 -48.79 -6.38 20.95
N ALA A 389 -48.58 -5.87 22.18
CA ALA A 389 -47.63 -6.47 23.15
C ALA A 389 -48.23 -7.58 24.03
N GLY A 390 -49.36 -8.18 23.66
CA GLY A 390 -50.13 -9.12 24.53
C GLY A 390 -50.38 -10.50 23.95
N SER A 391 -49.59 -11.03 23.02
CA SER A 391 -49.79 -12.44 22.59
C SER A 391 -48.43 -13.08 22.27
N ALA A 392 -47.83 -13.74 23.24
CA ALA A 392 -46.69 -14.63 23.01
C ALA A 392 -47.19 -15.97 22.42
N PRO A 393 -46.66 -16.43 21.29
CA PRO A 393 -46.92 -17.79 20.81
C PRO A 393 -46.10 -18.80 21.63
N SER A 394 -46.79 -19.85 22.12
CA SER A 394 -46.20 -21.01 22.80
C SER A 394 -45.17 -21.71 21.89
N GLN A 395 -43.95 -21.90 22.38
CA GLN A 395 -42.92 -22.68 21.72
C GLN A 395 -43.26 -24.19 21.78
N PRO A 396 -43.05 -24.96 20.68
CA PRO A 396 -43.06 -26.42 20.75
C PRO A 396 -41.80 -26.95 21.48
N PRO A 397 -41.83 -28.17 22.06
CA PRO A 397 -40.72 -28.67 22.85
C PRO A 397 -39.46 -28.90 22.00
N ALA A 398 -38.33 -28.40 22.51
CA ALA A 398 -37.01 -28.53 21.89
C ALA A 398 -36.57 -30.01 21.86
N ASN A 399 -36.29 -30.49 20.65
CA ASN A 399 -35.54 -31.72 20.41
C ASN A 399 -34.09 -31.51 20.85
N PRO A 400 -33.41 -32.43 21.54
CA PRO A 400 -32.00 -32.27 21.89
C PRO A 400 -31.14 -32.41 20.64
N SER A 401 -30.82 -31.28 20.02
CA SER A 401 -29.80 -31.21 18.97
C SER A 401 -28.45 -31.51 19.61
N GLN A 402 -27.84 -32.60 19.20
CA GLN A 402 -26.43 -32.86 19.45
C GLN A 402 -25.58 -31.70 18.97
N THR A 403 -24.99 -31.00 19.91
CA THR A 403 -23.97 -29.99 19.62
C THR A 403 -22.74 -30.74 19.10
N ILE A 404 -22.55 -30.78 17.79
CA ILE A 404 -21.28 -31.15 17.20
C ILE A 404 -20.35 -29.99 17.58
N ALA A 405 -19.45 -30.21 18.54
CA ALA A 405 -18.40 -29.30 18.89
C ALA A 405 -17.59 -29.03 17.62
N ALA A 406 -17.46 -27.77 17.23
CA ALA A 406 -16.55 -27.36 16.18
C ALA A 406 -15.14 -27.89 16.53
N PRO A 407 -14.35 -28.42 15.57
CA PRO A 407 -13.00 -28.85 15.84
C PRO A 407 -12.23 -27.65 16.39
N ALA A 408 -11.62 -27.83 17.58
CA ALA A 408 -10.78 -26.82 18.19
C ALA A 408 -9.67 -26.44 17.18
N ALA A 409 -9.47 -25.14 16.98
CA ALA A 409 -8.38 -24.64 16.15
C ALA A 409 -7.05 -25.28 16.61
N PRO A 410 -6.16 -25.66 15.69
CA PRO A 410 -4.90 -26.30 16.02
C PRO A 410 -4.06 -25.38 16.92
N GLN A 411 -3.96 -25.74 18.20
CA GLN A 411 -3.20 -24.95 19.16
C GLN A 411 -1.68 -25.09 18.85
N ARG A 412 -0.98 -23.95 18.92
CA ARG A 412 0.50 -23.93 18.79
C ARG A 412 1.11 -24.75 19.93
N PRO A 413 2.16 -25.58 19.66
CA PRO A 413 2.86 -26.32 20.70
C PRO A 413 3.44 -25.35 21.76
N PRO A 414 3.49 -25.72 23.04
CA PRO A 414 4.15 -24.92 24.06
C PRO A 414 5.65 -24.83 23.76
N ALA A 415 6.24 -23.67 24.09
CA ALA A 415 7.68 -23.48 23.98
C ALA A 415 8.44 -24.41 24.95
N PRO A 416 9.68 -24.83 24.61
CA PRO A 416 10.59 -25.48 25.56
C PRO A 416 10.75 -24.64 26.84
N ILE A 417 10.87 -25.29 27.98
CA ILE A 417 11.03 -24.64 29.28
C ILE A 417 12.38 -25.02 29.90
N ASN A 418 12.84 -24.26 30.89
CA ASN A 418 14.08 -24.51 31.62
C ASN A 418 15.29 -24.63 30.70
N VAL A 419 15.45 -23.71 29.74
CA VAL A 419 16.64 -23.63 28.90
C VAL A 419 17.80 -23.11 29.76
N THR A 420 18.76 -24.00 30.07
CA THR A 420 19.92 -23.70 30.93
C THR A 420 21.21 -24.14 30.24
N GLY A 421 22.31 -23.41 30.45
CA GLY A 421 23.63 -23.73 29.94
C GLY A 421 24.58 -24.16 31.07
N THR A 422 25.47 -25.11 30.79
CA THR A 422 26.58 -25.49 31.69
C THR A 422 27.89 -25.36 30.92
N VAL A 423 28.84 -24.61 31.49
CA VAL A 423 30.15 -24.39 30.86
C VAL A 423 31.08 -25.53 31.21
N GLU A 424 31.71 -26.14 30.19
CA GLU A 424 32.76 -27.19 30.35
C GLU A 424 33.94 -26.85 29.43
N GLY A 425 34.96 -26.18 30.01
CA GLY A 425 36.14 -25.74 29.23
C GLY A 425 35.77 -24.74 28.14
N ASP A 426 36.06 -25.03 26.87
CA ASP A 426 35.79 -24.20 25.71
C ASP A 426 34.43 -24.50 25.09
N SER A 427 33.54 -25.21 25.78
CA SER A 427 32.19 -25.55 25.27
C SER A 427 31.12 -25.25 26.30
N VAL A 428 29.91 -24.98 25.80
CA VAL A 428 28.69 -24.83 26.58
C VAL A 428 27.70 -25.90 26.15
N THR A 429 27.19 -26.65 27.12
CA THR A 429 26.12 -27.62 26.91
C THR A 429 24.80 -27.00 27.38
N PHE A 430 23.90 -26.73 26.46
CA PHE A 430 22.54 -26.26 26.76
C PHE A 430 21.59 -27.45 26.86
N THR A 431 20.70 -27.38 27.85
CA THR A 431 19.62 -28.35 28.06
C THR A 431 18.30 -27.62 28.22
N TRP A 432 17.23 -28.29 27.82
CA TRP A 432 15.85 -27.79 27.95
C TRP A 432 14.89 -28.94 28.17
N VAL A 433 13.64 -28.63 28.50
CA VAL A 433 12.60 -29.62 28.73
C VAL A 433 11.41 -29.37 27.77
N ASN A 434 10.96 -30.41 27.08
CA ASN A 434 9.74 -30.36 26.33
C ASN A 434 8.52 -30.49 27.29
N ALA A 435 7.76 -29.42 27.45
CA ALA A 435 6.62 -29.39 28.35
C ALA A 435 5.49 -30.37 27.98
N GLN A 436 5.41 -30.79 26.71
CA GLN A 436 4.41 -31.74 26.21
C GLN A 436 5.01 -32.62 25.11
N PRO A 437 5.84 -33.63 25.48
CA PRO A 437 6.52 -34.46 24.50
C PRO A 437 5.55 -35.29 23.66
N GLN A 438 5.81 -35.36 22.33
CA GLN A 438 5.10 -36.20 21.38
C GLN A 438 6.10 -36.97 20.51
N ALA A 439 5.65 -38.11 19.98
CA ALA A 439 6.49 -38.90 19.09
C ALA A 439 6.81 -38.10 17.80
N GLY A 440 8.11 -38.05 17.45
CA GLY A 440 8.59 -37.31 16.28
C GLY A 440 8.86 -35.82 16.52
N ASP A 441 8.86 -35.36 17.78
CA ASP A 441 9.31 -34.02 18.12
C ASP A 441 10.82 -33.85 17.82
N SER A 442 11.18 -32.68 17.35
CA SER A 442 12.55 -32.23 17.15
C SER A 442 12.69 -30.78 17.59
N PHE A 443 13.90 -30.30 17.75
CA PHE A 443 14.17 -28.95 18.17
C PHE A 443 15.06 -28.25 17.15
N ARG A 444 14.68 -27.05 16.74
CA ARG A 444 15.54 -26.14 16.00
C ARG A 444 16.16 -25.18 17.01
N TYR A 445 17.46 -25.01 16.94
CA TYR A 445 18.13 -24.03 17.80
C TYR A 445 18.92 -23.04 16.97
N ARG A 446 19.07 -21.83 17.52
CA ARG A 446 19.91 -20.76 17.00
C ARG A 446 20.86 -20.33 18.13
N TYR A 447 22.13 -20.52 17.91
CA TYR A 447 23.20 -20.05 18.76
C TYR A 447 23.79 -18.77 18.16
N GLU A 448 23.90 -17.71 18.97
CA GLU A 448 24.37 -16.38 18.55
C GLU A 448 25.66 -16.03 19.31
N PRO A 449 26.85 -16.40 18.82
CA PRO A 449 28.12 -15.98 19.36
C PRO A 449 28.36 -14.48 19.05
N SER A 450 29.15 -13.78 19.91
CA SER A 450 29.46 -12.35 19.70
C SER A 450 30.39 -12.10 18.51
N ASP A 451 31.25 -13.08 18.17
CA ASP A 451 32.34 -12.93 17.19
C ASP A 451 32.12 -13.68 15.87
N ALA A 452 31.02 -14.39 15.69
CA ALA A 452 30.74 -15.19 14.48
C ALA A 452 29.28 -15.12 14.04
N ASP A 453 29.02 -15.58 12.81
CA ASP A 453 27.66 -15.68 12.30
C ASP A 453 26.80 -16.65 13.11
N PRO A 454 25.50 -16.37 13.31
CA PRO A 454 24.60 -17.23 14.06
C PRO A 454 24.53 -18.64 13.48
N THR A 455 24.72 -19.66 14.30
CA THR A 455 24.56 -21.06 13.89
C THR A 455 23.11 -21.51 14.08
N ILE A 456 22.46 -21.94 12.99
CA ILE A 456 21.11 -22.51 13.03
C ILE A 456 21.21 -24.01 12.70
N ALA A 457 20.75 -24.86 13.63
CA ALA A 457 20.77 -26.32 13.42
C ALA A 457 19.58 -27.01 14.12
N THR A 458 19.47 -28.33 13.94
CA THR A 458 18.40 -29.16 14.51
C THR A 458 19.01 -30.13 15.52
N ALA A 459 18.35 -30.27 16.68
CA ALA A 459 18.64 -31.27 17.68
C ALA A 459 17.49 -32.30 17.75
N ALA A 460 17.80 -33.57 17.79
CA ALA A 460 16.83 -34.65 17.97
C ALA A 460 16.44 -34.87 19.45
N GLY A 461 17.25 -34.31 20.37
CA GLY A 461 17.06 -34.42 21.83
C GLY A 461 16.99 -33.03 22.51
N GLU A 462 16.83 -33.07 23.82
CA GLU A 462 16.67 -31.89 24.70
C GLU A 462 18.01 -31.30 25.15
N THR A 463 19.07 -31.51 24.37
CA THR A 463 20.43 -31.02 24.69
C THR A 463 21.23 -30.73 23.43
N VAL A 464 22.13 -29.75 23.51
CA VAL A 464 23.11 -29.43 22.47
C VAL A 464 24.39 -28.87 23.10
N THR A 465 25.54 -29.21 22.55
CA THR A 465 26.82 -28.62 22.93
C THR A 465 27.33 -27.73 21.81
N VAL A 466 27.68 -26.49 22.13
CA VAL A 466 28.22 -25.47 21.22
C VAL A 466 29.55 -24.96 21.74
N GLN A 467 30.36 -24.36 20.88
CA GLN A 467 31.62 -23.74 21.30
C GLN A 467 31.28 -22.47 22.09
N ARG A 468 31.94 -22.28 23.24
CA ARG A 468 31.74 -21.13 24.10
C ARG A 468 32.19 -19.86 23.42
N ASP A 469 31.46 -18.77 23.65
CA ASP A 469 31.90 -17.42 23.32
C ASP A 469 33.01 -16.96 24.28
N SER A 470 34.15 -16.53 23.73
CA SER A 470 35.33 -16.17 24.55
C SER A 470 35.18 -14.84 25.28
N ASP A 471 34.31 -13.94 24.80
CA ASP A 471 34.26 -12.55 25.25
C ASP A 471 32.89 -12.11 25.81
N GLY A 472 31.96 -13.04 26.08
CA GLY A 472 30.64 -12.62 26.53
C GLY A 472 29.72 -13.74 27.00
N GLU A 473 28.45 -13.37 27.12
CA GLU A 473 27.35 -14.25 27.46
C GLU A 473 27.01 -15.17 26.28
N SER A 474 27.07 -16.48 26.49
CA SER A 474 26.65 -17.47 25.47
C SER A 474 25.14 -17.69 25.54
N CYS A 475 24.40 -17.36 24.46
CA CYS A 475 22.94 -17.46 24.41
C CYS A 475 22.45 -18.41 23.31
N ILE A 476 21.38 -19.18 23.60
CA ILE A 476 20.70 -20.06 22.64
C ILE A 476 19.21 -19.76 22.60
N LEU A 477 18.62 -19.84 21.40
CA LEU A 477 17.17 -19.81 21.19
C LEU A 477 16.73 -21.21 20.70
N VAL A 478 15.74 -21.81 21.36
CA VAL A 478 15.28 -23.18 21.06
C VAL A 478 13.80 -23.15 20.72
N THR A 479 13.44 -23.73 19.57
CA THR A 479 12.07 -23.89 19.07
C THR A 479 11.71 -25.36 18.99
N LEU A 480 10.60 -25.79 19.57
CA LEU A 480 10.03 -27.13 19.38
C LEU A 480 9.36 -27.22 18.01
N VAL A 481 9.69 -28.26 17.24
CA VAL A 481 9.11 -28.59 15.94
C VAL A 481 8.40 -29.94 16.03
N ARG A 482 7.10 -29.97 15.84
CA ARG A 482 6.27 -31.19 15.81
C ARG A 482 6.44 -31.96 14.50
N SER A 483 6.13 -33.25 14.50
CA SER A 483 6.14 -34.08 13.30
C SER A 483 5.18 -33.60 12.19
N ASP A 484 4.15 -32.84 12.53
CA ASP A 484 3.20 -32.21 11.60
C ASP A 484 3.64 -30.82 11.09
N GLY A 485 4.85 -30.38 11.45
CA GLY A 485 5.43 -29.10 11.04
C GLY A 485 5.07 -27.90 11.91
N ARG A 486 4.18 -28.06 12.92
CA ARG A 486 3.87 -26.96 13.84
C ARG A 486 5.07 -26.64 14.72
N GLN A 487 5.30 -25.35 14.96
CA GLN A 487 6.43 -24.85 15.75
C GLN A 487 5.93 -24.07 16.98
N SER A 488 6.68 -24.18 18.08
CA SER A 488 6.48 -23.36 19.26
C SER A 488 7.00 -21.92 19.08
N ASN A 489 6.79 -21.06 20.06
CA ASN A 489 7.59 -19.88 20.23
C ASN A 489 9.02 -20.28 20.66
N ASP A 490 9.99 -19.40 20.43
CA ASP A 490 11.37 -19.60 20.86
C ASP A 490 11.48 -19.47 22.40
N ALA A 491 12.29 -20.34 23.00
CA ALA A 491 12.71 -20.24 24.39
C ALA A 491 14.17 -19.85 24.43
N LYS A 492 14.53 -18.80 25.17
CA LYS A 492 15.90 -18.30 25.29
C LYS A 492 16.54 -18.82 26.58
N GLY A 493 17.79 -19.29 26.51
CA GLY A 493 18.65 -19.55 27.64
C GLY A 493 20.03 -18.95 27.41
N CYS A 494 20.61 -18.36 28.46
CA CYS A 494 21.95 -17.78 28.42
C CYS A 494 22.78 -18.27 29.61
N VAL A 495 24.09 -18.28 29.44
CA VAL A 495 25.07 -18.56 30.51
C VAL A 495 26.21 -17.56 30.40
N ASP A 496 26.61 -17.01 31.53
CA ASP A 496 27.76 -16.10 31.63
C ASP A 496 29.05 -16.89 31.31
N GLY A 497 29.91 -16.22 30.53
CA GLY A 497 31.16 -16.80 30.04
C GLY A 497 32.24 -16.89 31.10
#